data_f78d47b10f041122c931f3f963b0402c
#
_entry.id   f78d47b10f041122c931f3f963b0402c
#
_cell.length_a   1.000
_cell.length_b   1.000
_cell.length_c   1.000
_cell.angle_alpha   90.00
_cell.angle_beta   90.00
_cell.angle_gamma   90.00
#
_symmetry.space_group_name_H-M   'P 1'
#
loop_
_entity.id
_entity.type
_entity.pdbx_description
1 polymer ?
#
loop_
_entity_poly.entity_id
_entity_poly.type
_entity_poly.pdbx_seq_one_letter_code
_entity_poly.pdbx_strand_id
1 'polypeptide(L)'
;MKTLFAILLAAGAMQSAPALAESSRQAPAPSPLLGSWAVDISRLPMPQEARPQSVTITFADTGGAKWKVNVDIVDAGGTKINAYGTYALDGTAAPGQGSTIEADTGAIKMPAPNVLVMGLGKGGMPASTRVYTVAADGKSMIETAVSFDNVPLMRTFSFTRVR
;
A
#
# COMPACT_ATOMS: atom_id res chain seq x y z
N MET A 1 -26.37 75.96 47.34
CA MET A 1 -25.70 74.79 47.86
C MET A 1 -26.54 73.56 47.48
N LYS A 2 -26.26 72.94 46.37
CA LYS A 2 -26.92 71.67 45.95
C LYS A 2 -25.86 70.81 45.27
N THR A 3 -25.38 69.81 45.95
CA THR A 3 -24.44 68.81 45.50
C THR A 3 -25.17 67.75 44.67
N LEU A 4 -24.83 67.63 43.37
CA LEU A 4 -25.28 66.55 42.52
C LEU A 4 -24.28 65.39 42.54
N PHE A 5 -24.72 64.25 42.95
CA PHE A 5 -23.98 62.98 42.84
C PHE A 5 -24.23 62.39 41.45
N ALA A 6 -23.18 62.23 40.66
CA ALA A 6 -23.23 61.49 39.43
C ALA A 6 -22.80 60.02 39.68
N ILE A 7 -23.71 59.11 39.45
CA ILE A 7 -23.44 57.67 39.51
C ILE A 7 -22.96 57.24 38.12
N LEU A 8 -21.71 56.76 38.04
CA LEU A 8 -21.13 56.18 36.84
C LEU A 8 -21.47 54.68 36.80
N LEU A 9 -22.31 54.25 35.87
CA LEU A 9 -22.60 52.86 35.61
C LEU A 9 -21.55 52.32 34.63
N ALA A 10 -20.65 51.45 35.10
CA ALA A 10 -19.70 50.73 34.23
C ALA A 10 -20.39 49.46 33.70
N ALA A 11 -20.75 49.46 32.42
CA ALA A 11 -21.20 48.28 31.74
C ALA A 11 -20.00 47.39 31.31
N GLY A 12 -19.77 46.27 32.03
CA GLY A 12 -18.77 45.27 31.66
C GLY A 12 -19.27 44.45 30.47
N ALA A 13 -18.65 44.66 29.31
CA ALA A 13 -18.87 43.82 28.15
C ALA A 13 -18.04 42.52 28.35
N MET A 14 -18.74 41.42 28.64
CA MET A 14 -18.12 40.08 28.58
C MET A 14 -17.97 39.69 27.11
N GLN A 15 -16.72 39.78 26.60
CA GLN A 15 -16.36 39.21 25.32
C GLN A 15 -16.15 37.70 25.48
N SER A 16 -17.15 36.92 25.06
CA SER A 16 -16.97 35.48 24.86
C SER A 16 -16.08 35.25 23.65
N ALA A 17 -14.84 34.86 23.86
CA ALA A 17 -13.97 34.40 22.78
C ALA A 17 -14.55 33.09 22.21
N PRO A 18 -14.68 32.98 20.85
CA PRO A 18 -15.05 31.71 20.26
C PRO A 18 -13.91 30.70 20.54
N ALA A 19 -14.22 29.63 21.24
CA ALA A 19 -13.34 28.48 21.36
C ALA A 19 -13.17 27.91 19.94
N LEU A 20 -12.01 28.12 19.33
CA LEU A 20 -11.61 27.42 18.13
C LEU A 20 -11.52 25.94 18.51
N ALA A 21 -12.52 25.16 18.11
CA ALA A 21 -12.47 23.72 18.17
C ALA A 21 -11.28 23.29 17.28
N GLU A 22 -10.16 22.95 17.90
CA GLU A 22 -9.08 22.25 17.23
C GLU A 22 -9.68 20.94 16.72
N SER A 23 -10.00 20.91 15.42
CA SER A 23 -10.28 19.65 14.73
C SER A 23 -9.05 18.79 14.92
N SER A 24 -9.11 17.87 15.85
CA SER A 24 -8.12 16.81 15.99
C SER A 24 -8.04 16.10 14.64
N ARG A 25 -7.00 16.42 13.85
CA ARG A 25 -6.67 15.68 12.63
C ARG A 25 -6.35 14.27 13.06
N GLN A 26 -7.35 13.42 13.04
CA GLN A 26 -7.16 12.00 13.22
C GLN A 26 -6.17 11.54 12.15
N ALA A 27 -5.06 10.94 12.56
CA ALA A 27 -4.11 10.38 11.62
C ALA A 27 -4.85 9.47 10.63
N PRO A 28 -4.57 9.56 9.32
CA PRO A 28 -5.23 8.72 8.34
C PRO A 28 -5.06 7.24 8.75
N ALA A 29 -6.15 6.48 8.66
CA ALA A 29 -6.11 5.05 8.94
C ALA A 29 -5.05 4.37 8.06
N PRO A 30 -4.32 3.37 8.60
CA PRO A 30 -3.32 2.65 7.83
C PRO A 30 -3.96 2.02 6.59
N SER A 31 -3.20 1.97 5.49
CA SER A 31 -3.68 1.40 4.23
C SER A 31 -4.10 -0.07 4.45
N PRO A 32 -5.26 -0.48 3.92
CA PRO A 32 -5.69 -1.88 3.98
C PRO A 32 -4.78 -2.84 3.20
N LEU A 33 -3.87 -2.35 2.37
CA LEU A 33 -2.86 -3.15 1.69
C LEU A 33 -1.81 -3.73 2.65
N LEU A 34 -1.50 -3.03 3.75
CA LEU A 34 -0.48 -3.46 4.70
C LEU A 34 -0.81 -4.83 5.31
N GLY A 35 0.22 -5.66 5.47
CA GLY A 35 0.15 -7.02 5.97
C GLY A 35 0.53 -8.05 4.91
N SER A 36 0.22 -9.32 5.17
CA SER A 36 0.59 -10.46 4.34
C SER A 36 -0.63 -11.03 3.62
N TRP A 37 -0.41 -11.44 2.38
CA TRP A 37 -1.44 -11.89 1.45
C TRP A 37 -0.99 -13.18 0.76
N ALA A 38 -1.77 -14.24 0.87
CA ALA A 38 -1.50 -15.51 0.21
C ALA A 38 -2.27 -15.62 -1.11
N VAL A 39 -1.59 -16.04 -2.17
CA VAL A 39 -2.22 -16.34 -3.48
C VAL A 39 -3.11 -17.56 -3.35
N ASP A 40 -4.29 -17.51 -3.97
CA ASP A 40 -5.09 -18.70 -4.22
C ASP A 40 -4.46 -19.53 -5.35
N ILE A 41 -3.56 -20.43 -4.97
CA ILE A 41 -2.80 -21.28 -5.91
C ILE A 41 -3.72 -22.22 -6.71
N SER A 42 -4.92 -22.51 -6.21
CA SER A 42 -5.88 -23.38 -6.90
C SER A 42 -6.40 -22.76 -8.20
N ARG A 43 -6.39 -21.41 -8.29
CA ARG A 43 -6.85 -20.62 -9.44
C ARG A 43 -5.74 -20.20 -10.39
N LEU A 44 -4.50 -20.61 -10.14
CA LEU A 44 -3.42 -20.27 -11.06
C LEU A 44 -3.64 -20.92 -12.43
N PRO A 45 -3.47 -20.18 -13.54
CA PRO A 45 -3.70 -20.65 -14.91
C PRO A 45 -2.53 -21.53 -15.41
N MET A 46 -2.23 -22.59 -14.66
CA MET A 46 -1.17 -23.54 -14.97
C MET A 46 -1.56 -24.96 -14.50
N PRO A 47 -0.95 -26.02 -15.06
CA PRO A 47 -1.16 -27.39 -14.60
C PRO A 47 -0.88 -27.56 -13.12
N GLN A 48 -1.64 -28.44 -12.44
CA GLN A 48 -1.56 -28.60 -10.99
C GLN A 48 -0.16 -28.96 -10.50
N GLU A 49 0.55 -29.80 -11.23
CA GLU A 49 1.92 -30.25 -10.93
C GLU A 49 2.97 -29.14 -11.08
N ALA A 50 2.65 -28.10 -11.82
CA ALA A 50 3.54 -26.93 -12.00
C ALA A 50 3.24 -25.79 -11.03
N ARG A 51 2.14 -25.89 -10.25
CA ARG A 51 1.76 -24.84 -9.31
C ARG A 51 2.73 -24.78 -8.15
N PRO A 52 3.10 -23.58 -7.67
CA PRO A 52 3.85 -23.44 -6.42
C PRO A 52 3.03 -24.02 -5.26
N GLN A 53 3.71 -24.47 -4.22
CA GLN A 53 3.08 -24.91 -2.98
C GLN A 53 2.50 -23.73 -2.19
N SER A 54 3.18 -22.56 -2.25
CA SER A 54 2.69 -21.32 -1.67
C SER A 54 3.32 -20.10 -2.35
N VAL A 55 2.55 -19.00 -2.39
CA VAL A 55 3.05 -17.66 -2.74
C VAL A 55 2.46 -16.67 -1.76
N THR A 56 3.29 -15.90 -1.10
CA THR A 56 2.87 -14.86 -0.15
C THR A 56 3.55 -13.55 -0.52
N ILE A 57 2.78 -12.46 -0.58
CA ILE A 57 3.30 -11.11 -0.67
C ILE A 57 3.03 -10.36 0.63
N THR A 58 4.00 -9.62 1.13
CA THR A 58 3.87 -8.79 2.34
C THR A 58 4.22 -7.35 2.02
N PHE A 59 3.34 -6.45 2.41
CA PHE A 59 3.54 -5.00 2.37
C PHE A 59 3.72 -4.49 3.79
N ALA A 60 4.82 -3.80 4.07
CA ALA A 60 5.11 -3.23 5.38
C ALA A 60 5.54 -1.76 5.24
N ASP A 61 4.92 -0.89 6.02
CA ASP A 61 5.35 0.51 6.11
C ASP A 61 6.67 0.58 6.89
N THR A 62 7.67 1.22 6.30
CA THR A 62 8.99 1.44 6.91
C THR A 62 9.19 2.88 7.36
N GLY A 63 8.15 3.70 7.27
CA GLY A 63 8.22 5.13 7.54
C GLY A 63 8.76 5.95 6.36
N GLY A 64 8.64 7.27 6.45
CA GLY A 64 9.15 8.19 5.43
C GLY A 64 8.53 8.00 4.05
N ALA A 65 7.24 7.62 3.98
CA ALA A 65 6.54 7.31 2.75
C ALA A 65 7.24 6.21 1.92
N LYS A 66 7.80 5.21 2.59
CA LYS A 66 8.44 4.04 1.97
C LYS A 66 7.83 2.76 2.50
N TRP A 67 7.63 1.79 1.59
CA TRP A 67 7.17 0.46 1.94
C TRP A 67 8.18 -0.60 1.53
N LYS A 68 8.33 -1.60 2.41
CA LYS A 68 8.97 -2.86 2.06
C LYS A 68 7.94 -3.76 1.42
N VAL A 69 8.28 -4.28 0.25
CA VAL A 69 7.55 -5.36 -0.42
C VAL A 69 8.41 -6.61 -0.34
N ASN A 70 7.82 -7.70 0.13
CA ASN A 70 8.49 -9.00 0.23
C ASN A 70 7.62 -10.08 -0.41
N VAL A 71 8.21 -10.90 -1.28
CA VAL A 71 7.54 -12.02 -1.94
C VAL A 71 8.27 -13.30 -1.56
N ASP A 72 7.53 -14.21 -0.94
CA ASP A 72 8.01 -15.55 -0.59
C ASP A 72 7.26 -16.58 -1.44
N ILE A 73 8.00 -17.43 -2.12
CA ILE A 73 7.47 -18.51 -2.96
C ILE A 73 8.09 -19.82 -2.49
N VAL A 74 7.27 -20.86 -2.37
CA VAL A 74 7.71 -22.24 -2.34
C VAL A 74 7.26 -22.85 -3.66
N ASP A 75 8.19 -23.18 -4.55
CA ASP A 75 7.88 -23.72 -5.87
C ASP A 75 7.29 -25.13 -5.79
N ALA A 76 6.92 -25.73 -6.93
CA ALA A 76 6.35 -27.06 -7.00
C ALA A 76 7.31 -28.13 -6.44
N GLY A 77 8.63 -27.92 -6.58
CA GLY A 77 9.68 -28.80 -6.08
C GLY A 77 10.05 -28.60 -4.61
N GLY A 78 9.43 -27.60 -3.94
CA GLY A 78 9.72 -27.24 -2.53
C GLY A 78 10.88 -26.26 -2.35
N THR A 79 11.45 -25.73 -3.43
CA THR A 79 12.49 -24.70 -3.38
C THR A 79 11.93 -23.38 -2.88
N LYS A 80 12.59 -22.77 -1.91
CA LYS A 80 12.21 -21.45 -1.38
C LYS A 80 12.87 -20.36 -2.19
N ILE A 81 12.05 -19.44 -2.70
CA ILE A 81 12.47 -18.27 -3.46
C ILE A 81 11.96 -17.04 -2.72
N ASN A 82 12.85 -16.08 -2.46
CA ASN A 82 12.50 -14.82 -1.82
C ASN A 82 13.00 -13.67 -2.67
N ALA A 83 12.12 -12.69 -2.90
CA ALA A 83 12.43 -11.41 -3.53
C ALA A 83 11.85 -10.28 -2.70
N TYR A 84 12.61 -9.21 -2.47
CA TYR A 84 12.15 -8.09 -1.67
C TYR A 84 12.80 -6.77 -2.09
N GLY A 85 12.20 -5.66 -1.68
CA GLY A 85 12.75 -4.33 -1.87
C GLY A 85 12.03 -3.31 -1.00
N THR A 86 12.66 -2.15 -0.80
CA THR A 86 12.06 -0.99 -0.12
C THR A 86 11.95 0.14 -1.13
N TYR A 87 10.73 0.59 -1.37
CA TYR A 87 10.40 1.53 -2.42
C TYR A 87 9.68 2.75 -1.85
N ALA A 88 9.97 3.93 -2.39
CA ALA A 88 9.20 5.13 -2.11
C ALA A 88 7.81 5.04 -2.78
N LEU A 89 6.78 5.61 -2.12
CA LEU A 89 5.40 5.61 -2.64
C LEU A 89 5.16 6.65 -3.75
N ASP A 90 6.21 7.32 -4.20
CA ASP A 90 6.17 8.36 -5.25
C ASP A 90 6.35 7.81 -6.67
N GLY A 91 6.70 6.53 -6.81
CA GLY A 91 6.98 5.89 -8.10
C GLY A 91 8.45 5.92 -8.51
N THR A 92 9.35 6.38 -7.64
CA THR A 92 10.80 6.33 -7.91
C THR A 92 11.27 4.87 -7.89
N ALA A 93 11.99 4.47 -8.95
CA ALA A 93 12.54 3.13 -9.06
C ALA A 93 13.71 2.92 -8.08
N ALA A 94 13.78 1.74 -7.48
CA ALA A 94 14.86 1.31 -6.60
C ALA A 94 15.23 -0.15 -6.84
N PRO A 95 16.45 -0.59 -6.50
CA PRO A 95 16.88 -1.98 -6.66
C PRO A 95 16.05 -2.94 -5.82
N GLY A 96 15.72 -4.09 -6.42
CA GLY A 96 15.25 -5.27 -5.72
C GLY A 96 16.42 -6.07 -5.13
N GLN A 97 16.10 -6.98 -4.23
CA GLN A 97 17.05 -7.86 -3.53
C GLN A 97 16.51 -9.30 -3.50
N GLY A 98 17.38 -10.25 -3.21
CA GLY A 98 17.05 -11.67 -3.23
C GLY A 98 17.00 -12.22 -4.65
N SER A 99 15.95 -12.96 -5.00
CA SER A 99 15.79 -13.49 -6.36
C SER A 99 15.51 -12.38 -7.35
N THR A 100 16.32 -12.33 -8.39
CA THR A 100 16.15 -11.39 -9.52
C THR A 100 15.64 -12.08 -10.78
N ILE A 101 15.07 -13.28 -10.67
CA ILE A 101 14.59 -14.05 -11.84
C ILE A 101 13.57 -13.23 -12.63
N GLU A 102 12.62 -12.61 -11.96
CA GLU A 102 11.54 -11.83 -12.58
C GLU A 102 11.91 -10.34 -12.77
N ALA A 103 12.55 -9.75 -11.77
CA ALA A 103 12.88 -8.31 -11.77
C ALA A 103 14.11 -8.04 -10.89
N ASP A 104 14.86 -6.99 -11.23
CA ASP A 104 15.99 -6.48 -10.44
C ASP A 104 15.74 -5.05 -9.93
N THR A 105 14.68 -4.41 -10.42
CA THR A 105 14.24 -3.08 -9.98
C THR A 105 12.73 -3.06 -9.80
N GLY A 106 12.25 -2.19 -8.92
CA GLY A 106 10.83 -1.96 -8.68
C GLY A 106 10.54 -0.50 -8.37
N ALA A 107 9.32 -0.08 -8.65
CA ALA A 107 8.77 1.22 -8.29
C ALA A 107 7.32 1.04 -7.85
N ILE A 108 6.88 1.76 -6.81
CA ILE A 108 5.50 1.67 -6.33
C ILE A 108 4.84 3.02 -6.18
N LYS A 109 3.53 3.05 -6.42
CA LYS A 109 2.70 4.24 -6.21
C LYS A 109 1.32 3.83 -5.69
N MET A 110 0.77 4.61 -4.77
CA MET A 110 -0.58 4.42 -4.24
C MET A 110 -1.52 5.49 -4.78
N PRO A 111 -2.29 5.22 -5.84
CA PRO A 111 -3.29 6.18 -6.35
C PRO A 111 -4.54 6.28 -5.45
N ALA A 112 -4.81 5.27 -4.62
CA ALA A 112 -5.87 5.24 -3.63
C ALA A 112 -5.43 4.43 -2.40
N PRO A 113 -6.06 4.61 -1.21
CA PRO A 113 -5.66 3.90 0.00
C PRO A 113 -5.65 2.37 -0.10
N ASN A 114 -6.51 1.79 -0.95
CA ASN A 114 -6.65 0.36 -1.18
C ASN A 114 -6.07 -0.12 -2.52
N VAL A 115 -5.34 0.74 -3.25
CA VAL A 115 -4.76 0.42 -4.56
C VAL A 115 -3.28 0.72 -4.57
N LEU A 116 -2.48 -0.27 -4.94
CA LEU A 116 -1.04 -0.13 -5.19
C LEU A 116 -0.74 -0.47 -6.65
N VAL A 117 0.00 0.38 -7.31
CA VAL A 117 0.59 0.11 -8.63
C VAL A 117 2.07 -0.15 -8.44
N MET A 118 2.57 -1.26 -8.98
CA MET A 118 3.98 -1.65 -8.96
C MET A 118 4.48 -1.84 -10.39
N GLY A 119 5.49 -1.07 -10.78
CA GLY A 119 6.27 -1.32 -11.97
C GLY A 119 7.51 -2.14 -11.64
N LEU A 120 7.78 -3.18 -12.41
CA LEU A 120 8.97 -4.03 -12.28
C LEU A 120 9.83 -3.90 -13.53
N GLY A 121 11.13 -3.82 -13.34
CA GLY A 121 12.13 -3.75 -14.41
C GLY A 121 13.13 -4.89 -14.29
N LYS A 122 13.71 -5.27 -15.43
CA LYS A 122 14.75 -6.29 -15.55
C LYS A 122 15.79 -5.84 -16.57
N GLY A 123 17.06 -5.74 -16.13
CA GLY A 123 18.15 -5.36 -17.03
C GLY A 123 17.96 -3.97 -17.68
N GLY A 124 17.33 -3.02 -16.97
CA GLY A 124 17.03 -1.67 -17.44
C GLY A 124 15.81 -1.55 -18.36
N MET A 125 15.07 -2.65 -18.60
CA MET A 125 13.85 -2.67 -19.41
C MET A 125 12.61 -2.93 -18.55
N PRO A 126 11.42 -2.42 -18.93
CA PRO A 126 10.17 -2.81 -18.29
C PRO A 126 9.94 -4.33 -18.39
N ALA A 127 9.62 -4.98 -17.26
CA ALA A 127 9.31 -6.40 -17.21
C ALA A 127 7.82 -6.66 -16.98
N SER A 128 7.21 -5.98 -16.01
CA SER A 128 5.77 -6.08 -15.78
C SER A 128 5.23 -4.87 -15.01
N THR A 129 3.92 -4.64 -15.13
CA THR A 129 3.18 -3.75 -14.24
C THR A 129 2.12 -4.55 -13.52
N ARG A 130 1.98 -4.32 -12.21
CA ARG A 130 1.04 -5.00 -11.33
C ARG A 130 0.17 -3.99 -10.60
N VAL A 131 -1.12 -4.25 -10.54
CA VAL A 131 -2.08 -3.44 -9.80
C VAL A 131 -2.72 -4.32 -8.73
N TYR A 132 -2.47 -3.99 -7.47
CA TYR A 132 -3.07 -4.64 -6.32
C TYR A 132 -4.26 -3.83 -5.84
N THR A 133 -5.41 -4.47 -5.65
CA THR A 133 -6.63 -3.83 -5.14
C THR A 133 -7.22 -4.64 -4.02
N VAL A 134 -7.28 -4.07 -2.82
CA VAL A 134 -7.95 -4.68 -1.67
C VAL A 134 -9.43 -4.38 -1.72
N ALA A 135 -10.25 -5.41 -1.55
CA ALA A 135 -11.70 -5.29 -1.49
C ALA A 135 -12.17 -4.58 -0.21
N ALA A 136 -13.40 -4.11 -0.21
CA ALA A 136 -13.97 -3.37 0.93
C ALA A 136 -14.03 -4.18 2.24
N ASP A 137 -14.03 -5.51 2.15
CA ASP A 137 -13.99 -6.41 3.30
C ASP A 137 -12.63 -6.44 4.02
N GLY A 138 -11.59 -5.89 3.39
CA GLY A 138 -10.21 -5.91 3.89
C GLY A 138 -9.58 -7.29 3.97
N LYS A 139 -10.24 -8.35 3.46
CA LYS A 139 -9.83 -9.76 3.58
C LYS A 139 -9.37 -10.37 2.27
N SER A 140 -9.81 -9.82 1.16
CA SER A 140 -9.46 -10.26 -0.19
C SER A 140 -8.76 -9.16 -0.97
N MET A 141 -7.84 -9.56 -1.86
CA MET A 141 -7.11 -8.67 -2.74
C MET A 141 -7.00 -9.31 -4.12
N ILE A 142 -7.03 -8.49 -5.15
CA ILE A 142 -6.80 -8.90 -6.53
C ILE A 142 -5.53 -8.20 -7.02
N GLU A 143 -4.67 -8.97 -7.68
CA GLU A 143 -3.58 -8.47 -8.51
C GLU A 143 -3.97 -8.60 -9.98
N THR A 144 -3.87 -7.51 -10.73
CA THR A 144 -3.85 -7.56 -12.21
C THR A 144 -2.43 -7.28 -12.65
N ALA A 145 -1.80 -8.24 -13.31
CA ALA A 145 -0.44 -8.16 -13.82
C ALA A 145 -0.45 -8.05 -15.35
N VAL A 146 0.38 -7.15 -15.87
CA VAL A 146 0.68 -7.03 -17.31
C VAL A 146 2.15 -7.29 -17.51
N SER A 147 2.51 -8.34 -18.24
CA SER A 147 3.90 -8.63 -18.62
C SER A 147 4.22 -8.03 -19.98
N PHE A 148 5.46 -7.57 -20.16
CA PHE A 148 5.93 -6.89 -21.38
C PHE A 148 6.97 -7.75 -22.11
N ASP A 149 6.61 -9.01 -22.42
CA ASP A 149 7.39 -9.83 -23.32
C ASP A 149 7.16 -9.38 -24.80
N ASN A 150 7.05 -10.31 -25.74
CA ASN A 150 6.78 -9.97 -27.16
C ASN A 150 5.40 -9.37 -27.38
N VAL A 151 4.41 -9.75 -26.57
CA VAL A 151 3.05 -9.19 -26.54
C VAL A 151 2.63 -8.98 -25.09
N PRO A 152 1.88 -7.89 -24.78
CA PRO A 152 1.33 -7.69 -23.43
C PRO A 152 0.41 -8.86 -23.06
N LEU A 153 0.72 -9.53 -21.96
CA LEU A 153 -0.09 -10.59 -21.40
C LEU A 153 -0.67 -10.14 -20.06
N MET A 154 -1.99 -10.11 -19.96
CA MET A 154 -2.70 -9.75 -18.72
C MET A 154 -3.13 -10.99 -17.96
N ARG A 155 -2.87 -11.01 -16.67
CA ARG A 155 -3.28 -12.08 -15.74
C ARG A 155 -3.88 -11.49 -14.50
N THR A 156 -4.80 -12.23 -13.88
CA THR A 156 -5.42 -11.84 -12.61
C THR A 156 -5.17 -12.94 -11.57
N PHE A 157 -4.73 -12.53 -10.39
CA PHE A 157 -4.49 -13.42 -9.26
C PHE A 157 -5.34 -12.98 -8.07
N SER A 158 -5.91 -13.95 -7.38
CA SER A 158 -6.69 -13.74 -6.16
C SER A 158 -5.85 -14.03 -4.94
N PHE A 159 -5.98 -13.18 -3.92
CA PHE A 159 -5.27 -13.30 -2.65
C PHE A 159 -6.25 -13.26 -1.49
N THR A 160 -5.89 -13.93 -0.41
CA THR A 160 -6.54 -13.83 0.88
C THR A 160 -5.54 -13.32 1.91
N ARG A 161 -6.03 -12.53 2.87
CA ARG A 161 -5.21 -12.02 3.96
C ARG A 161 -4.74 -13.18 4.85
N VAL A 162 -3.44 -13.21 5.13
CA VAL A 162 -2.86 -14.12 6.13
C VAL A 162 -3.02 -13.49 7.51
N ARG A 163 -3.41 -14.30 8.48
CA ARG A 163 -3.59 -13.85 9.87
C ARG A 163 -2.27 -13.69 10.58
#